data_125cea47387e555af283a228fb803174
#
_entry.id   125cea47387e555af283a228fb803174
#
_cell.length_a   1.000
_cell.length_b   1.000
_cell.length_c   1.000
_cell.angle_alpha   90.00
_cell.angle_beta   90.00
_cell.angle_gamma   90.00
#
_symmetry.space_group_name_H-M   'P 1'
#
loop_
_entity.id
_entity.type
_entity.pdbx_description
1 polymer ?
#
loop_
_entity_poly.entity_id
_entity_poly.type
_entity_poly.pdbx_seq_one_letter_code
_entity_poly.pdbx_strand_id
1 'polypeptide(L)'
;MKKNNKLIDVPNINSSEARVKKLIYKVEDNLFNSLYKSSSKSEYLCICSGGTTSSCARDGLITLDLRKEYNQIHLEKERNLIKIGGGVIMKDLMNFLENHNKTFPIGLSKLTGAGYVLTGGISPLSRRYGLAIDNIESIKGYLGNGKFISLKKNNLNSDQKLIWEGLKGAAPFLAIITEIGLKTFQSYPIQIVEGFINDDELSMIINLAEEFPNNLSLQWIYAEGIYIYVFAEIKNDLDQEITKQYFKKFEKFTSLKIKNYENYNQINFFPKELELFELNKNNHSEVISLLGGDLKNNIQSFVKCMKEIIHDKPNRSCYVASQQLGGKIKEYDPKSSFFIHRKSTWKPWIYAAWKKNDTKERESVLNWMYESWEKLKIYFPKIHLAQIHNHLNSHEEEVYLSFGERLGELKTLKNICDPESILPPL
;
A
#
# COMPACT_ATOMS: atom_id res chain seq x y z
N MET A 1 -40.38 0.26 20.95
CA MET A 1 -39.58 -0.98 20.85
C MET A 1 -38.21 -0.63 20.24
N LYS A 2 -37.14 -0.55 21.05
CA LYS A 2 -35.77 -0.41 20.53
C LYS A 2 -35.44 -1.73 19.86
N LYS A 3 -35.32 -1.74 18.51
CA LYS A 3 -34.69 -2.85 17.80
C LYS A 3 -33.25 -2.95 18.31
N ASN A 4 -32.93 -3.96 19.08
CA ASN A 4 -31.56 -4.35 19.38
C ASN A 4 -30.90 -4.73 18.04
N ASN A 5 -30.32 -3.77 17.36
CA ASN A 5 -29.50 -4.03 16.18
C ASN A 5 -28.23 -4.76 16.65
N LYS A 6 -28.27 -6.09 16.60
CA LYS A 6 -27.10 -6.94 16.90
C LYS A 6 -26.00 -6.61 15.90
N LEU A 7 -24.87 -6.12 16.39
CA LEU A 7 -23.70 -5.86 15.55
C LEU A 7 -23.13 -7.17 15.02
N ILE A 8 -22.56 -7.12 13.81
CA ILE A 8 -22.05 -8.28 13.06
C ILE A 8 -20.53 -8.18 12.97
N ASP A 9 -19.84 -9.26 13.33
CA ASP A 9 -18.39 -9.35 13.14
C ASP A 9 -18.04 -9.52 11.65
N VAL A 10 -17.04 -8.78 11.19
CA VAL A 10 -16.49 -8.94 9.83
C VAL A 10 -15.31 -9.91 9.91
N PRO A 11 -15.36 -11.08 9.23
CA PRO A 11 -14.32 -12.07 9.34
C PRO A 11 -13.01 -11.65 8.67
N ASN A 12 -11.89 -12.12 9.23
CA ASN A 12 -10.56 -11.98 8.63
C ASN A 12 -10.19 -10.53 8.26
N ILE A 13 -10.34 -9.62 9.21
CA ILE A 13 -9.88 -8.23 9.09
C ILE A 13 -8.92 -7.89 10.24
N ASN A 14 -8.07 -6.91 9.98
CA ASN A 14 -7.10 -6.38 10.94
C ASN A 14 -7.55 -5.02 11.51
N SER A 15 -8.83 -4.89 11.80
CA SER A 15 -9.42 -3.68 12.35
C SER A 15 -9.77 -3.85 13.83
N SER A 16 -9.49 -2.83 14.64
CA SER A 16 -9.91 -2.78 16.05
C SER A 16 -11.42 -2.59 16.21
N GLU A 17 -12.10 -2.06 15.20
CA GLU A 17 -13.52 -1.74 15.17
C GLU A 17 -14.17 -2.56 14.06
N ALA A 18 -14.56 -3.77 14.38
CA ALA A 18 -14.98 -4.78 13.41
C ALA A 18 -16.45 -5.19 13.49
N ARG A 19 -17.22 -4.66 14.47
CA ARG A 19 -18.63 -5.01 14.67
C ARG A 19 -19.53 -4.00 13.94
N VAL A 20 -19.99 -4.39 12.77
CA VAL A 20 -20.69 -3.52 11.85
C VAL A 20 -22.22 -3.61 12.01
N LYS A 21 -22.92 -2.54 11.66
CA LYS A 21 -24.38 -2.47 11.65
C LYS A 21 -25.00 -3.37 10.59
N LYS A 22 -24.33 -3.48 9.43
CA LYS A 22 -24.74 -4.32 8.31
C LYS A 22 -23.52 -4.72 7.49
N LEU A 23 -23.48 -5.99 7.05
CA LEU A 23 -22.47 -6.52 6.15
C LEU A 23 -23.11 -6.83 4.79
N ILE A 24 -22.54 -6.26 3.74
CA ILE A 24 -23.02 -6.38 2.36
C ILE A 24 -21.89 -6.99 1.53
N TYR A 25 -22.23 -7.83 0.57
CA TYR A 25 -21.22 -8.51 -0.28
C TYR A 25 -21.29 -8.10 -1.75
N LYS A 26 -22.41 -7.49 -2.18
CA LYS A 26 -22.65 -7.11 -3.57
C LYS A 26 -23.23 -5.71 -3.67
N VAL A 27 -22.83 -4.97 -4.68
CA VAL A 27 -23.47 -3.71 -5.04
C VAL A 27 -24.76 -4.04 -5.80
N GLU A 28 -25.89 -3.71 -5.21
CA GLU A 28 -27.23 -3.87 -5.80
C GLU A 28 -27.77 -2.49 -6.19
N ASP A 29 -28.69 -2.44 -7.17
CA ASP A 29 -29.22 -1.19 -7.72
C ASP A 29 -29.87 -0.26 -6.67
N ASN A 30 -30.40 -0.84 -5.59
CA ASN A 30 -31.04 -0.08 -4.50
C ASN A 30 -30.07 0.30 -3.38
N LEU A 31 -28.80 -0.13 -3.41
CA LEU A 31 -27.83 0.10 -2.35
C LEU A 31 -27.68 1.59 -2.02
N PHE A 32 -27.40 2.41 -3.02
CA PHE A 32 -27.21 3.84 -2.84
C PHE A 32 -28.44 4.54 -2.31
N ASN A 33 -29.62 4.22 -2.85
CA ASN A 33 -30.89 4.75 -2.36
C ASN A 33 -31.17 4.38 -0.89
N SER A 34 -30.75 3.19 -0.47
CA SER A 34 -30.89 2.76 0.92
C SER A 34 -29.92 3.47 1.86
N LEU A 35 -28.71 3.76 1.38
CA LEU A 35 -27.68 4.52 2.10
C LEU A 35 -28.10 5.98 2.25
N TYR A 36 -28.59 6.65 1.21
CA TYR A 36 -29.11 8.03 1.25
C TYR A 36 -30.20 8.23 2.29
N LYS A 37 -31.10 7.25 2.44
CA LYS A 37 -32.18 7.31 3.43
C LYS A 37 -31.73 7.06 4.87
N SER A 38 -30.57 6.43 5.07
CA SER A 38 -30.10 6.01 6.38
C SER A 38 -28.96 6.86 6.94
N SER A 39 -28.32 7.70 6.10
CA SER A 39 -27.13 8.44 6.50
C SER A 39 -27.47 9.61 7.42
N SER A 40 -27.02 9.54 8.67
CA SER A 40 -26.67 10.75 9.42
C SER A 40 -25.34 11.27 8.84
N LYS A 41 -25.08 12.58 8.91
CA LYS A 41 -23.85 13.22 8.37
C LYS A 41 -22.51 12.59 8.83
N SER A 42 -22.53 11.68 9.80
CA SER A 42 -21.36 10.99 10.37
C SER A 42 -21.23 9.52 9.94
N GLU A 43 -22.20 8.96 9.20
CA GLU A 43 -22.18 7.57 8.78
C GLU A 43 -21.73 7.48 7.30
N TYR A 44 -20.67 6.73 7.03
CA TYR A 44 -20.19 6.42 5.68
C TYR A 44 -20.08 4.90 5.47
N LEU A 45 -19.96 4.49 4.22
CA LEU A 45 -19.78 3.08 3.84
C LEU A 45 -18.31 2.69 3.94
N CYS A 46 -18.00 1.71 4.78
CA CYS A 46 -16.69 1.06 4.77
C CYS A 46 -16.59 0.09 3.60
N ILE A 47 -15.44 0.06 2.92
CA ILE A 47 -15.18 -0.85 1.80
C ILE A 47 -14.04 -1.78 2.17
N CYS A 48 -14.32 -3.07 2.25
CA CYS A 48 -13.33 -4.11 2.55
C CYS A 48 -12.87 -4.79 1.25
N SER A 49 -11.65 -4.48 0.82
CA SER A 49 -10.98 -5.11 -0.33
C SER A 49 -10.07 -6.27 0.12
N GLY A 50 -9.13 -6.02 1.06
CA GLY A 50 -8.21 -7.05 1.58
C GLY A 50 -8.37 -7.31 3.07
N GLY A 51 -8.99 -6.42 3.82
CA GLY A 51 -9.18 -6.54 5.26
C GLY A 51 -7.95 -6.18 6.10
N THR A 52 -6.96 -5.49 5.53
CA THR A 52 -5.67 -5.19 6.19
C THR A 52 -5.57 -3.77 6.77
N THR A 53 -6.63 -2.99 6.70
CA THR A 53 -6.69 -1.61 7.21
C THR A 53 -7.84 -1.42 8.16
N SER A 54 -7.72 -0.50 9.13
CA SER A 54 -8.78 -0.17 10.08
C SER A 54 -10.02 0.46 9.41
N SER A 55 -9.83 1.11 8.26
CA SER A 55 -10.93 1.73 7.50
C SER A 55 -11.84 0.73 6.77
N CYS A 56 -11.46 -0.55 6.68
CA CYS A 56 -12.25 -1.55 5.96
C CYS A 56 -13.55 -1.96 6.68
N ALA A 57 -13.61 -1.79 8.00
CA ALA A 57 -14.81 -2.03 8.81
C ALA A 57 -14.72 -1.27 10.14
N ARG A 58 -15.81 -0.69 10.60
CA ARG A 58 -15.89 0.09 11.83
C ARG A 58 -17.17 -0.20 12.59
N ASP A 59 -17.09 -0.15 13.93
CA ASP A 59 -18.24 -0.38 14.82
C ASP A 59 -19.41 0.55 14.45
N GLY A 60 -20.58 -0.05 14.29
CA GLY A 60 -21.82 0.66 14.01
C GLY A 60 -21.99 1.17 12.57
N LEU A 61 -20.98 1.06 11.69
CA LEU A 61 -21.11 1.43 10.28
C LEU A 61 -21.55 0.25 9.40
N ILE A 62 -21.85 0.54 8.16
CA ILE A 62 -22.14 -0.47 7.14
C ILE A 62 -20.83 -0.81 6.43
N THR A 63 -20.57 -2.10 6.20
CA THR A 63 -19.41 -2.56 5.44
C THR A 63 -19.85 -3.30 4.17
N LEU A 64 -19.28 -2.92 3.04
CA LEU A 64 -19.32 -3.68 1.79
C LEU A 64 -18.03 -4.51 1.68
N ASP A 65 -18.16 -5.82 1.86
CA ASP A 65 -17.04 -6.77 1.75
C ASP A 65 -16.97 -7.33 0.31
N LEU A 66 -16.01 -6.83 -0.46
CA LEU A 66 -15.82 -7.21 -1.86
C LEU A 66 -15.19 -8.60 -2.03
N ARG A 67 -14.56 -9.16 -1.00
CA ARG A 67 -13.77 -10.40 -1.07
C ARG A 67 -14.59 -11.63 -1.44
N LYS A 68 -15.91 -11.60 -1.24
CA LYS A 68 -16.78 -12.74 -1.53
C LYS A 68 -17.26 -12.77 -2.97
N GLU A 69 -17.69 -11.63 -3.50
CA GLU A 69 -18.37 -11.56 -4.82
C GLU A 69 -17.47 -10.99 -5.93
N TYR A 70 -16.38 -10.28 -5.57
CA TYR A 70 -15.49 -9.61 -6.51
C TYR A 70 -14.05 -10.10 -6.37
N ASN A 71 -13.84 -11.44 -6.40
CA ASN A 71 -12.54 -12.09 -6.22
C ASN A 71 -12.04 -12.81 -7.47
N GLN A 72 -12.66 -12.58 -8.63
CA GLN A 72 -12.30 -13.25 -9.89
C GLN A 72 -11.01 -12.66 -10.47
N ILE A 73 -10.21 -13.50 -11.14
CA ILE A 73 -9.03 -13.13 -11.90
C ILE A 73 -9.13 -13.76 -13.28
N HIS A 74 -9.03 -12.93 -14.33
CA HIS A 74 -9.10 -13.37 -15.73
C HIS A 74 -7.92 -12.84 -16.52
N LEU A 75 -7.24 -13.69 -17.29
CA LEU A 75 -6.16 -13.32 -18.20
C LEU A 75 -6.70 -13.07 -19.62
N GLU A 76 -6.46 -11.89 -20.16
CA GLU A 76 -6.65 -11.58 -21.58
C GLU A 76 -5.31 -11.80 -22.32
N LYS A 77 -5.09 -13.03 -22.80
CA LYS A 77 -3.80 -13.49 -23.35
C LYS A 77 -3.23 -12.60 -24.46
N GLU A 78 -4.07 -12.14 -25.38
CA GLU A 78 -3.66 -11.36 -26.54
C GLU A 78 -3.08 -9.97 -26.21
N ARG A 79 -3.37 -9.43 -25.01
CA ARG A 79 -3.01 -8.06 -24.61
C ARG A 79 -2.04 -7.97 -23.44
N ASN A 80 -1.56 -9.08 -22.91
CA ASN A 80 -0.84 -9.11 -21.62
C ASN A 80 -1.61 -8.38 -20.51
N LEU A 81 -2.93 -8.47 -20.52
CA LEU A 81 -3.82 -7.86 -19.57
C LEU A 81 -4.45 -8.92 -18.68
N ILE A 82 -4.63 -8.57 -17.42
CA ILE A 82 -5.48 -9.31 -16.50
C ILE A 82 -6.60 -8.40 -16.00
N LYS A 83 -7.76 -8.99 -15.72
CA LYS A 83 -8.84 -8.35 -14.99
C LYS A 83 -8.94 -8.97 -13.62
N ILE A 84 -8.94 -8.16 -12.60
CA ILE A 84 -9.11 -8.58 -11.22
C ILE A 84 -10.33 -7.91 -10.60
N GLY A 85 -11.06 -8.64 -9.78
CA GLY A 85 -12.12 -8.07 -8.96
C GLY A 85 -11.57 -7.20 -7.83
N GLY A 86 -12.39 -6.24 -7.35
CA GLY A 86 -12.01 -5.32 -6.27
C GLY A 86 -11.72 -5.98 -4.93
N GLY A 87 -12.12 -7.24 -4.73
CA GLY A 87 -11.88 -8.05 -3.54
C GLY A 87 -10.74 -9.06 -3.66
N VAL A 88 -9.98 -9.04 -4.76
CA VAL A 88 -8.83 -9.92 -4.96
C VAL A 88 -7.72 -9.58 -3.95
N ILE A 89 -7.18 -10.61 -3.30
CA ILE A 89 -6.03 -10.50 -2.41
C ILE A 89 -4.74 -10.69 -3.22
N MET A 90 -3.69 -9.95 -2.89
CA MET A 90 -2.43 -9.99 -3.65
C MET A 90 -1.78 -11.37 -3.69
N LYS A 91 -1.98 -12.21 -2.66
CA LYS A 91 -1.55 -13.62 -2.67
C LYS A 91 -2.17 -14.39 -3.83
N ASP A 92 -3.48 -14.23 -4.04
CA ASP A 92 -4.19 -14.95 -5.10
C ASP A 92 -3.77 -14.45 -6.48
N LEU A 93 -3.56 -13.13 -6.60
CA LEU A 93 -3.02 -12.53 -7.81
C LEU A 93 -1.61 -13.04 -8.13
N MET A 94 -0.72 -13.12 -7.13
CA MET A 94 0.64 -13.64 -7.32
C MET A 94 0.64 -15.10 -7.78
N ASN A 95 -0.15 -15.95 -7.12
CA ASN A 95 -0.28 -17.35 -7.51
C ASN A 95 -0.83 -17.49 -8.94
N PHE A 96 -1.81 -16.67 -9.31
CA PHE A 96 -2.35 -16.66 -10.65
C PHE A 96 -1.30 -16.24 -11.69
N LEU A 97 -0.55 -15.19 -11.43
CA LEU A 97 0.50 -14.68 -12.31
C LEU A 97 1.65 -15.70 -12.50
N GLU A 98 2.06 -16.37 -11.42
CA GLU A 98 3.10 -17.41 -11.46
C GLU A 98 2.70 -18.55 -12.41
N ASN A 99 1.47 -19.06 -12.33
CA ASN A 99 0.94 -20.11 -13.22
C ASN A 99 0.90 -19.69 -14.70
N HIS A 100 1.04 -18.39 -14.99
CA HIS A 100 1.04 -17.84 -16.36
C HIS A 100 2.39 -17.28 -16.77
N ASN A 101 3.45 -17.48 -15.95
CA ASN A 101 4.77 -16.95 -16.16
C ASN A 101 4.76 -15.40 -16.33
N LYS A 102 3.97 -14.72 -15.50
CA LYS A 102 3.78 -13.28 -15.49
C LYS A 102 4.18 -12.69 -14.14
N THR A 103 4.45 -11.38 -14.15
CA THR A 103 4.67 -10.58 -12.95
C THR A 103 3.91 -9.25 -13.03
N PHE A 104 3.74 -8.63 -11.87
CA PHE A 104 3.12 -7.33 -11.71
C PHE A 104 3.72 -6.64 -10.48
N PRO A 105 3.84 -5.29 -10.42
CA PRO A 105 4.33 -4.59 -9.23
C PRO A 105 3.40 -4.78 -8.03
N ILE A 106 3.61 -5.85 -7.27
CA ILE A 106 2.89 -6.19 -6.04
C ILE A 106 3.78 -5.83 -4.86
N GLY A 107 3.20 -5.26 -3.79
CA GLY A 107 3.92 -4.90 -2.57
C GLY A 107 4.53 -6.10 -1.84
N LEU A 108 5.26 -5.83 -0.75
CA LEU A 108 5.93 -6.87 0.03
C LEU A 108 4.94 -7.81 0.72
N SER A 109 3.81 -7.29 1.19
CA SER A 109 2.78 -8.08 1.85
C SER A 109 1.85 -8.75 0.85
N LYS A 110 1.73 -10.07 0.97
CA LYS A 110 0.78 -10.89 0.19
C LYS A 110 -0.68 -10.76 0.68
N LEU A 111 -0.91 -10.09 1.80
CA LEU A 111 -2.22 -10.00 2.47
C LEU A 111 -3.07 -8.82 2.03
N THR A 112 -2.46 -7.82 1.40
CA THR A 112 -3.18 -6.63 0.92
C THR A 112 -4.17 -6.98 -0.19
N GLY A 113 -5.27 -6.22 -0.27
CA GLY A 113 -6.27 -6.38 -1.34
C GLY A 113 -5.99 -5.48 -2.55
N ALA A 114 -6.87 -5.59 -3.55
CA ALA A 114 -6.83 -4.79 -4.78
C ALA A 114 -6.87 -3.26 -4.53
N GLY A 115 -7.39 -2.81 -3.38
CA GLY A 115 -7.33 -1.41 -2.95
C GLY A 115 -5.91 -0.85 -2.89
N TYR A 116 -4.91 -1.69 -2.59
CA TYR A 116 -3.50 -1.29 -2.60
C TYR A 116 -3.03 -0.81 -3.98
N VAL A 117 -3.50 -1.44 -5.05
CA VAL A 117 -3.21 -1.03 -6.44
C VAL A 117 -3.74 0.38 -6.71
N LEU A 118 -4.91 0.71 -6.17
CA LEU A 118 -5.61 1.98 -6.41
C LEU A 118 -5.04 3.17 -5.63
N THR A 119 -4.24 2.92 -4.58
CA THR A 119 -3.63 3.97 -3.76
C THR A 119 -2.14 4.18 -4.07
N GLY A 120 -1.59 3.45 -5.04
CA GLY A 120 -0.19 3.55 -5.45
C GLY A 120 0.37 2.20 -5.86
N GLY A 121 0.44 1.25 -4.93
CA GLY A 121 0.98 -0.08 -5.18
C GLY A 121 2.50 -0.06 -5.40
N ILE A 122 3.24 0.14 -4.31
CA ILE A 122 4.71 0.20 -4.30
C ILE A 122 5.30 -1.19 -4.12
N SER A 123 6.28 -1.54 -4.95
CA SER A 123 6.89 -2.86 -5.05
C SER A 123 8.40 -2.75 -5.27
N PRO A 124 9.23 -3.75 -4.93
CA PRO A 124 10.61 -3.86 -5.40
C PRO A 124 10.75 -3.76 -6.92
N LEU A 125 9.73 -4.19 -7.67
CA LEU A 125 9.66 -4.09 -9.14
C LEU A 125 9.29 -2.68 -9.64
N SER A 126 8.85 -1.77 -8.77
CA SER A 126 8.34 -0.45 -9.21
C SER A 126 9.41 0.44 -9.82
N ARG A 127 10.68 0.27 -9.45
CA ARG A 127 11.79 1.01 -10.06
C ARG A 127 11.94 0.68 -11.55
N ARG A 128 11.56 -0.54 -11.97
CA ARG A 128 11.62 -1.00 -13.36
C ARG A 128 10.32 -0.79 -14.13
N TYR A 129 9.16 -1.00 -13.49
CA TYR A 129 7.86 -1.05 -14.18
C TYR A 129 6.91 0.11 -13.83
N GLY A 130 7.31 1.02 -12.94
CA GLY A 130 6.41 2.02 -12.36
C GLY A 130 5.61 1.43 -11.18
N LEU A 131 4.78 2.25 -10.58
CA LEU A 131 3.83 1.83 -9.55
C LEU A 131 2.73 0.94 -10.13
N ALA A 132 2.00 0.20 -9.27
CA ALA A 132 0.85 -0.57 -9.72
C ALA A 132 -0.20 0.30 -10.42
N ILE A 133 -0.48 1.51 -9.92
CA ILE A 133 -1.41 2.46 -10.55
C ILE A 133 -1.02 2.89 -11.96
N ASP A 134 0.27 2.84 -12.31
CA ASP A 134 0.76 3.24 -13.64
C ASP A 134 0.43 2.19 -14.69
N ASN A 135 0.17 0.96 -14.23
CA ASN A 135 -0.12 -0.21 -15.04
C ASN A 135 -1.62 -0.56 -15.07
N ILE A 136 -2.49 0.35 -14.60
CA ILE A 136 -3.94 0.22 -14.74
C ILE A 136 -4.34 0.60 -16.17
N GLU A 137 -5.10 -0.29 -16.83
CA GLU A 137 -5.60 -0.10 -18.19
C GLU A 137 -7.12 0.08 -18.26
N SER A 138 -7.85 -0.40 -17.24
CA SER A 138 -9.31 -0.18 -17.12
C SER A 138 -9.78 -0.23 -15.67
N ILE A 139 -10.87 0.46 -15.38
CA ILE A 139 -11.53 0.47 -14.07
C ILE A 139 -13.04 0.39 -14.28
N LYS A 140 -13.71 -0.51 -13.53
CA LYS A 140 -15.17 -0.53 -13.41
C LYS A 140 -15.59 -0.44 -11.96
N GLY A 141 -16.72 0.21 -11.72
CA GLY A 141 -17.27 0.36 -10.39
C GLY A 141 -18.41 1.37 -10.33
N TYR A 142 -18.67 1.87 -9.15
CA TYR A 142 -19.74 2.82 -8.89
C TYR A 142 -19.18 4.04 -8.15
N LEU A 143 -19.42 5.23 -8.65
CA LEU A 143 -19.14 6.46 -7.91
C LEU A 143 -20.01 6.53 -6.64
N GLY A 144 -19.62 7.36 -5.68
CA GLY A 144 -20.40 7.56 -4.45
C GLY A 144 -21.85 8.02 -4.70
N ASN A 145 -22.12 8.68 -5.84
CA ASN A 145 -23.46 9.04 -6.29
C ASN A 145 -24.25 7.89 -6.95
N GLY A 146 -23.75 6.67 -6.92
CA GLY A 146 -24.38 5.48 -7.48
C GLY A 146 -24.21 5.28 -8.99
N LYS A 147 -23.60 6.24 -9.70
CA LYS A 147 -23.38 6.13 -11.15
C LYS A 147 -22.36 5.02 -11.45
N PHE A 148 -22.76 4.05 -12.26
CA PHE A 148 -21.84 3.04 -12.79
C PHE A 148 -20.83 3.68 -13.76
N ILE A 149 -19.56 3.30 -13.62
CA ILE A 149 -18.46 3.72 -14.50
C ILE A 149 -17.75 2.51 -15.10
N SER A 150 -17.37 2.65 -16.36
CA SER A 150 -16.50 1.70 -17.08
C SER A 150 -15.51 2.51 -17.91
N LEU A 151 -14.33 2.71 -17.35
CA LEU A 151 -13.28 3.56 -17.91
C LEU A 151 -12.16 2.71 -18.50
N LYS A 152 -11.64 3.13 -19.66
CA LYS A 152 -10.47 2.54 -20.31
C LYS A 152 -9.48 3.64 -20.65
N LYS A 153 -8.22 3.45 -20.30
CA LYS A 153 -7.12 4.41 -20.43
C LYS A 153 -7.07 5.14 -21.78
N ASN A 154 -7.28 4.41 -22.86
CA ASN A 154 -7.16 4.93 -24.23
C ASN A 154 -8.48 5.43 -24.82
N ASN A 155 -9.55 5.52 -24.03
CA ASN A 155 -10.87 5.94 -24.50
C ASN A 155 -11.59 6.79 -23.44
N LEU A 156 -10.99 7.91 -23.06
CA LEU A 156 -11.49 8.82 -22.03
C LEU A 156 -11.85 10.16 -22.69
N ASN A 157 -13.05 10.66 -22.44
CA ASN A 157 -13.38 12.06 -22.71
C ASN A 157 -12.85 12.97 -21.57
N SER A 158 -13.01 14.30 -21.71
CA SER A 158 -12.51 15.29 -20.76
C SER A 158 -12.95 15.02 -19.32
N ASP A 159 -14.24 14.77 -19.11
CA ASP A 159 -14.81 14.57 -17.77
C ASP A 159 -14.33 13.25 -17.15
N GLN A 160 -14.24 12.20 -17.97
CA GLN A 160 -13.73 10.90 -17.54
C GLN A 160 -12.25 10.93 -17.19
N LYS A 161 -11.46 11.84 -17.80
CA LYS A 161 -10.03 11.95 -17.55
C LYS A 161 -9.75 12.34 -16.10
N LEU A 162 -10.44 13.34 -15.56
CA LEU A 162 -10.27 13.75 -14.15
C LEU A 162 -10.69 12.64 -13.19
N ILE A 163 -11.83 11.97 -13.46
CA ILE A 163 -12.26 10.80 -12.67
C ILE A 163 -11.20 9.69 -12.72
N TRP A 164 -10.68 9.38 -13.91
CA TRP A 164 -9.61 8.39 -14.11
C TRP A 164 -8.35 8.70 -13.30
N GLU A 165 -7.90 9.94 -13.32
CA GLU A 165 -6.76 10.40 -12.54
C GLU A 165 -7.04 10.27 -11.04
N GLY A 166 -8.25 10.67 -10.58
CA GLY A 166 -8.69 10.56 -9.20
C GLY A 166 -8.72 9.13 -8.69
N LEU A 167 -9.23 8.20 -9.49
CA LEU A 167 -9.27 6.78 -9.14
C LEU A 167 -7.87 6.13 -9.03
N LYS A 168 -6.86 6.77 -9.58
CA LYS A 168 -5.46 6.39 -9.42
C LYS A 168 -4.78 7.20 -8.31
N GLY A 169 -4.96 6.79 -7.08
CA GLY A 169 -4.39 7.39 -5.89
C GLY A 169 -5.42 7.77 -4.82
N ALA A 170 -6.65 8.14 -5.21
CA ALA A 170 -7.70 8.60 -4.31
C ALA A 170 -9.03 7.81 -4.44
N ALA A 171 -9.01 6.63 -5.05
CA ALA A 171 -10.22 5.82 -5.28
C ALA A 171 -11.09 5.61 -4.03
N PRO A 172 -10.56 5.36 -2.82
CA PRO A 172 -11.37 5.12 -1.63
C PRO A 172 -12.34 6.26 -1.29
N PHE A 173 -12.03 7.47 -1.71
CA PHE A 173 -12.86 8.66 -1.47
C PHE A 173 -13.92 8.89 -2.56
N LEU A 174 -13.79 8.24 -3.72
CA LEU A 174 -14.52 8.59 -4.94
C LEU A 174 -15.47 7.49 -5.43
N ALA A 175 -15.10 6.21 -5.22
CA ALA A 175 -15.81 5.10 -5.85
C ALA A 175 -15.65 3.77 -5.12
N ILE A 176 -16.62 2.88 -5.35
CA ILE A 176 -16.55 1.44 -5.08
C ILE A 176 -16.05 0.77 -6.36
N ILE A 177 -14.83 0.24 -6.33
CA ILE A 177 -14.23 -0.40 -7.50
C ILE A 177 -14.50 -1.90 -7.49
N THR A 178 -15.15 -2.40 -8.53
CA THR A 178 -15.54 -3.79 -8.67
C THR A 178 -14.63 -4.60 -9.59
N GLU A 179 -13.97 -3.96 -10.56
CA GLU A 179 -13.03 -4.60 -11.49
C GLU A 179 -11.90 -3.64 -11.88
N ILE A 180 -10.68 -4.15 -11.96
CA ILE A 180 -9.49 -3.42 -12.42
C ILE A 180 -8.80 -4.23 -13.51
N GLY A 181 -8.53 -3.62 -14.66
CA GLY A 181 -7.70 -4.20 -15.72
C GLY A 181 -6.26 -3.73 -15.54
N LEU A 182 -5.32 -4.68 -15.49
CA LEU A 182 -3.90 -4.46 -15.21
C LEU A 182 -3.03 -4.98 -16.35
N LYS A 183 -2.07 -4.17 -16.78
CA LYS A 183 -1.00 -4.59 -17.69
C LYS A 183 0.02 -5.43 -16.93
N THR A 184 0.25 -6.65 -17.38
CA THR A 184 1.24 -7.57 -16.81
C THR A 184 2.54 -7.59 -17.60
N PHE A 185 3.59 -8.13 -16.99
CA PHE A 185 4.91 -8.28 -17.57
C PHE A 185 5.32 -9.76 -17.58
N GLN A 186 6.31 -10.09 -18.38
CA GLN A 186 6.98 -11.39 -18.33
C GLN A 186 7.68 -11.53 -16.96
N SER A 187 7.57 -12.68 -16.34
CA SER A 187 8.36 -13.01 -15.14
C SER A 187 9.79 -13.34 -15.51
N TYR A 188 10.73 -12.88 -14.71
CA TYR A 188 12.16 -13.14 -14.87
C TYR A 188 12.76 -13.62 -13.55
N PRO A 189 13.91 -14.33 -13.60
CA PRO A 189 14.65 -14.72 -12.41
C PRO A 189 15.05 -13.52 -11.55
N ILE A 190 15.12 -13.76 -10.25
CA ILE A 190 15.44 -12.74 -9.26
C ILE A 190 16.61 -13.20 -8.41
N GLN A 191 17.54 -12.30 -8.16
CA GLN A 191 18.61 -12.47 -7.19
C GLN A 191 18.40 -11.49 -6.04
N ILE A 192 18.64 -11.95 -4.82
CA ILE A 192 18.51 -11.12 -3.61
C ILE A 192 19.76 -11.27 -2.76
N VAL A 193 20.34 -10.14 -2.35
CA VAL A 193 21.28 -10.11 -1.22
C VAL A 193 20.46 -9.80 0.01
N GLU A 194 20.49 -10.65 1.02
CA GLU A 194 19.69 -10.46 2.23
C GLU A 194 20.42 -10.91 3.50
N GLY A 195 20.03 -10.36 4.63
CA GLY A 195 20.52 -10.74 5.94
C GLY A 195 20.43 -9.61 6.97
N PHE A 196 20.90 -9.90 8.18
CA PHE A 196 20.99 -8.91 9.26
C PHE A 196 22.26 -8.07 9.12
N ILE A 197 22.14 -6.79 9.47
CA ILE A 197 23.21 -5.81 9.44
C ILE A 197 23.12 -4.91 10.70
N ASN A 198 24.16 -4.13 10.93
CA ASN A 198 24.19 -3.11 11.98
C ASN A 198 23.90 -1.69 11.41
N ASP A 199 23.86 -0.67 12.29
CA ASP A 199 23.56 0.72 11.93
C ASP A 199 24.57 1.32 10.93
N ASP A 200 25.87 1.07 11.14
CA ASP A 200 26.93 1.58 10.25
C ASP A 200 26.82 0.95 8.85
N GLU A 201 26.57 -0.36 8.80
CA GLU A 201 26.33 -1.07 7.56
C GLU A 201 25.08 -0.58 6.82
N LEU A 202 23.98 -0.27 7.55
CA LEU A 202 22.79 0.34 6.95
C LEU A 202 23.12 1.66 6.27
N SER A 203 23.92 2.50 6.93
CA SER A 203 24.35 3.79 6.37
C SER A 203 25.12 3.60 5.06
N MET A 204 26.07 2.64 5.03
CA MET A 204 26.86 2.31 3.84
C MET A 204 25.97 1.76 2.71
N ILE A 205 25.01 0.90 3.03
CA ILE A 205 24.13 0.24 2.06
C ILE A 205 23.11 1.23 1.47
N ILE A 206 22.54 2.13 2.26
CA ILE A 206 21.69 3.21 1.76
C ILE A 206 22.47 4.08 0.76
N ASN A 207 23.71 4.45 1.09
CA ASN A 207 24.54 5.24 0.17
C ASN A 207 24.81 4.51 -1.15
N LEU A 208 25.07 3.20 -1.12
CA LEU A 208 25.19 2.38 -2.34
C LEU A 208 23.87 2.35 -3.13
N ALA A 209 22.73 2.27 -2.44
CA ALA A 209 21.43 2.14 -3.06
C ALA A 209 21.00 3.42 -3.81
N GLU A 210 21.50 4.60 -3.41
CA GLU A 210 21.23 5.84 -4.15
C GLU A 210 21.74 5.81 -5.61
N GLU A 211 22.69 4.91 -5.91
CA GLU A 211 23.25 4.74 -7.25
C GLU A 211 22.68 3.54 -8.00
N PHE A 212 21.71 2.83 -7.46
CA PHE A 212 21.17 1.61 -8.07
C PHE A 212 20.50 1.89 -9.41
N PRO A 213 20.76 1.05 -10.43
CA PRO A 213 20.00 1.05 -11.68
C PRO A 213 18.57 0.56 -11.45
N ASN A 214 17.71 0.68 -12.47
CA ASN A 214 16.27 0.44 -12.32
C ASN A 214 15.90 -1.03 -12.04
N ASN A 215 16.76 -1.98 -12.34
CA ASN A 215 16.56 -3.40 -12.05
C ASN A 215 16.92 -3.78 -10.61
N LEU A 216 17.57 -2.89 -9.86
CA LEU A 216 17.90 -3.07 -8.45
C LEU A 216 17.05 -2.19 -7.55
N SER A 217 16.72 -2.71 -6.35
CA SER A 217 16.06 -1.92 -5.29
C SER A 217 16.45 -2.43 -3.90
N LEU A 218 16.58 -1.51 -2.94
CA LEU A 218 16.81 -1.81 -1.54
C LEU A 218 15.50 -1.75 -0.75
N GLN A 219 15.27 -2.75 0.08
CA GLN A 219 14.28 -2.73 1.14
C GLN A 219 14.97 -3.06 2.46
N TRP A 220 14.50 -2.47 3.55
CA TRP A 220 14.99 -2.77 4.88
C TRP A 220 13.86 -2.74 5.92
N ILE A 221 14.04 -3.50 6.99
CA ILE A 221 13.15 -3.57 8.15
C ILE A 221 14.02 -3.39 9.39
N TYR A 222 13.70 -2.42 10.21
CA TYR A 222 14.34 -2.16 11.49
C TYR A 222 13.36 -2.47 12.62
N ALA A 223 13.56 -3.61 13.26
CA ALA A 223 12.76 -4.14 14.38
C ALA A 223 13.66 -4.39 15.60
N GLU A 224 13.89 -5.66 16.03
CA GLU A 224 14.91 -6.01 17.02
C GLU A 224 16.35 -5.98 16.44
N GLY A 225 16.44 -6.09 15.13
CA GLY A 225 17.63 -5.96 14.30
C GLY A 225 17.28 -5.33 12.98
N ILE A 226 18.29 -5.03 12.17
CA ILE A 226 18.09 -4.47 10.83
C ILE A 226 18.24 -5.59 9.82
N TYR A 227 17.18 -5.90 9.09
CA TYR A 227 17.20 -6.86 8.01
C TYR A 227 17.05 -6.16 6.66
N ILE A 228 17.86 -6.53 5.69
CA ILE A 228 17.84 -5.92 4.36
C ILE A 228 17.55 -6.94 3.27
N TYR A 229 17.05 -6.41 2.15
CA TYR A 229 16.95 -7.09 0.86
C TYR A 229 17.43 -6.14 -0.24
N VAL A 230 18.49 -6.52 -0.93
CA VAL A 230 18.85 -5.90 -2.21
C VAL A 230 18.29 -6.81 -3.30
N PHE A 231 17.20 -6.38 -3.89
CA PHE A 231 16.46 -7.11 -4.91
C PHE A 231 17.00 -6.76 -6.29
N ALA A 232 17.21 -7.76 -7.15
CA ALA A 232 17.59 -7.59 -8.54
C ALA A 232 16.78 -8.53 -9.45
N GLU A 233 16.07 -7.99 -10.44
CA GLU A 233 15.42 -8.75 -11.50
C GLU A 233 16.36 -8.88 -12.71
N ILE A 234 16.56 -10.10 -13.21
CA ILE A 234 17.52 -10.44 -14.27
C ILE A 234 16.75 -10.77 -15.55
N LYS A 235 16.63 -9.79 -16.43
CA LYS A 235 15.90 -9.93 -17.70
C LYS A 235 16.82 -10.42 -18.85
N ASN A 236 18.09 -10.04 -18.83
CA ASN A 236 19.05 -10.29 -19.88
C ASN A 236 20.49 -10.27 -19.33
N ASP A 237 21.48 -10.54 -20.21
CA ASP A 237 22.89 -10.58 -19.84
C ASP A 237 23.40 -9.26 -19.27
N LEU A 238 22.92 -8.13 -19.77
CA LEU A 238 23.30 -6.81 -19.23
C LEU A 238 22.83 -6.64 -17.79
N ASP A 239 21.58 -7.02 -17.47
CA ASP A 239 21.08 -7.01 -16.11
C ASP A 239 21.92 -7.93 -15.20
N GLN A 240 22.32 -9.10 -15.71
CA GLN A 240 23.16 -10.06 -14.99
C GLN A 240 24.53 -9.45 -14.67
N GLU A 241 25.16 -8.82 -15.64
CA GLU A 241 26.48 -8.18 -15.47
C GLU A 241 26.41 -7.03 -14.47
N ILE A 242 25.44 -6.13 -14.63
CA ILE A 242 25.20 -5.01 -13.71
C ILE A 242 24.95 -5.53 -12.29
N THR A 243 24.08 -6.52 -12.14
CA THR A 243 23.77 -7.10 -10.83
C THR A 243 25.02 -7.68 -10.18
N LYS A 244 25.84 -8.42 -10.92
CA LYS A 244 27.12 -8.98 -10.43
C LYS A 244 28.08 -7.89 -9.95
N GLN A 245 28.19 -6.77 -10.69
CA GLN A 245 29.04 -5.64 -10.30
C GLN A 245 28.57 -5.02 -8.96
N TYR A 246 27.25 -4.81 -8.80
CA TYR A 246 26.72 -4.27 -7.55
C TYR A 246 26.80 -5.28 -6.40
N PHE A 247 26.46 -6.55 -6.62
CA PHE A 247 26.49 -7.58 -5.59
C PHE A 247 27.89 -7.83 -5.04
N LYS A 248 28.93 -7.71 -5.86
CA LYS A 248 30.33 -7.74 -5.41
C LYS A 248 30.65 -6.71 -4.32
N LYS A 249 29.97 -5.53 -4.34
CA LYS A 249 30.14 -4.51 -3.30
C LYS A 249 29.58 -4.95 -1.94
N PHE A 250 28.72 -5.99 -1.90
CA PHE A 250 28.15 -6.54 -0.68
C PHE A 250 28.97 -7.70 -0.08
N GLU A 251 29.95 -8.25 -0.78
CA GLU A 251 30.82 -9.36 -0.29
C GLU A 251 31.57 -9.00 1.00
N LYS A 252 31.81 -7.71 1.25
CA LYS A 252 32.42 -7.22 2.48
C LYS A 252 31.52 -7.36 3.73
N PHE A 253 30.23 -7.56 3.56
CA PHE A 253 29.27 -7.75 4.64
C PHE A 253 29.04 -9.25 4.86
N THR A 254 29.78 -9.86 5.79
CA THR A 254 29.83 -11.32 5.97
C THR A 254 28.53 -11.97 6.44
N SER A 255 27.60 -11.16 6.99
CA SER A 255 26.27 -11.60 7.43
C SER A 255 25.28 -11.75 6.26
N LEU A 256 25.57 -11.16 5.10
CA LEU A 256 24.69 -11.16 3.95
C LEU A 256 24.88 -12.42 3.09
N LYS A 257 23.79 -12.90 2.52
CA LYS A 257 23.77 -14.07 1.64
C LYS A 257 23.06 -13.74 0.33
N ILE A 258 23.53 -14.32 -0.76
CA ILE A 258 22.87 -14.24 -2.06
C ILE A 258 21.92 -15.42 -2.19
N LYS A 259 20.65 -15.15 -2.53
CA LYS A 259 19.64 -16.15 -2.88
C LYS A 259 19.12 -15.92 -4.30
N ASN A 260 18.78 -17.01 -4.98
CA ASN A 260 18.22 -17.00 -6.32
C ASN A 260 16.78 -17.53 -6.26
N TYR A 261 15.90 -16.88 -6.99
CA TYR A 261 14.49 -17.24 -7.12
C TYR A 261 14.09 -17.26 -8.60
N GLU A 262 13.27 -18.21 -8.99
CA GLU A 262 12.76 -18.28 -10.36
C GLU A 262 11.73 -17.17 -10.66
N ASN A 263 11.01 -16.74 -9.64
CA ASN A 263 9.98 -15.72 -9.78
C ASN A 263 9.71 -14.97 -8.46
N TYR A 264 8.94 -13.88 -8.56
CA TYR A 264 8.63 -13.00 -7.43
C TYR A 264 7.79 -13.69 -6.32
N ASN A 265 6.95 -14.66 -6.66
CA ASN A 265 6.06 -15.31 -5.69
C ASN A 265 6.80 -16.17 -4.67
N GLN A 266 7.99 -16.69 -5.02
CA GLN A 266 8.80 -17.52 -4.13
C GLN A 266 9.45 -16.71 -2.98
N ILE A 267 9.48 -15.38 -3.08
CA ILE A 267 10.16 -14.53 -2.12
C ILE A 267 9.32 -14.35 -0.87
N ASN A 268 9.94 -14.55 0.30
CA ASN A 268 9.37 -14.18 1.58
C ASN A 268 10.08 -12.93 2.12
N PHE A 269 9.43 -11.77 1.99
CA PHE A 269 9.96 -10.49 2.47
C PHE A 269 9.83 -10.28 3.99
N PHE A 270 9.22 -11.19 4.70
CA PHE A 270 9.09 -11.16 6.16
C PHE A 270 9.54 -12.51 6.73
N PRO A 271 10.88 -12.77 6.77
CA PRO A 271 11.40 -14.03 7.27
C PRO A 271 11.09 -14.20 8.76
N LYS A 272 10.98 -15.47 9.21
CA LYS A 272 10.62 -15.79 10.59
C LYS A 272 11.64 -15.28 11.61
N GLU A 273 12.88 -15.14 11.18
CA GLU A 273 14.00 -14.64 12.00
C GLU A 273 13.78 -13.19 12.48
N LEU A 274 12.94 -12.42 11.83
CA LEU A 274 12.55 -11.09 12.27
C LEU A 274 11.60 -11.12 13.47
N GLU A 275 11.01 -12.29 13.79
CA GLU A 275 10.00 -12.45 14.83
C GLU A 275 8.87 -11.39 14.75
N LEU A 276 8.69 -10.84 13.56
CA LEU A 276 7.61 -9.91 13.33
C LEU A 276 6.28 -10.65 13.42
N PHE A 277 5.33 -10.03 14.05
CA PHE A 277 3.99 -10.57 14.08
C PHE A 277 3.48 -10.79 12.66
N GLU A 278 3.29 -12.05 12.27
CA GLU A 278 2.31 -12.35 11.22
C GLU A 278 1.00 -11.70 11.66
N LEU A 279 0.23 -11.14 10.73
CA LEU A 279 -1.09 -10.59 11.00
C LEU A 279 -1.92 -11.64 11.75
N ASN A 280 -1.83 -11.59 13.06
CA ASN A 280 -2.50 -12.52 13.94
C ASN A 280 -3.90 -11.97 14.21
N LYS A 281 -4.91 -12.82 14.18
CA LYS A 281 -6.30 -12.46 14.49
C LYS A 281 -6.48 -11.76 15.85
N ASN A 282 -5.48 -11.85 16.72
CA ASN A 282 -5.49 -11.25 18.04
C ASN A 282 -4.78 -9.89 18.12
N ASN A 283 -4.22 -9.39 17.02
CA ASN A 283 -3.54 -8.11 16.98
C ASN A 283 -4.22 -7.15 16.02
N HIS A 284 -4.14 -5.88 16.36
CA HIS A 284 -4.53 -4.77 15.52
C HIS A 284 -3.31 -3.93 15.17
N SER A 285 -3.36 -3.22 14.06
CA SER A 285 -2.25 -2.37 13.63
C SER A 285 -2.74 -1.16 12.86
N GLU A 286 -1.95 -0.08 12.95
CA GLU A 286 -2.02 1.09 12.09
C GLU A 286 -0.66 1.31 11.42
N VAL A 287 -0.67 1.93 10.26
CA VAL A 287 0.54 2.16 9.46
C VAL A 287 0.55 3.58 8.89
N ILE A 288 1.50 4.39 9.30
CA ILE A 288 1.80 5.65 8.63
C ILE A 288 2.92 5.42 7.63
N SER A 289 2.68 5.76 6.35
CA SER A 289 3.66 5.61 5.28
C SER A 289 4.14 6.96 4.79
N LEU A 290 5.44 7.22 4.92
CA LEU A 290 6.07 8.48 4.55
C LEU A 290 6.66 8.42 3.15
N LEU A 291 6.87 9.57 2.53
CA LEU A 291 7.51 9.71 1.23
C LEU A 291 8.48 10.89 1.24
N GLY A 292 9.58 10.72 0.56
CA GLY A 292 10.58 11.79 0.42
C GLY A 292 11.98 11.24 0.29
N GLY A 293 12.92 12.00 0.84
CA GLY A 293 14.31 11.62 1.02
C GLY A 293 15.18 11.73 -0.22
N ASP A 294 16.10 12.68 -0.17
CA ASP A 294 17.46 12.52 -0.65
C ASP A 294 18.29 12.36 0.61
N LEU A 295 18.66 11.14 0.94
CA LEU A 295 19.36 10.84 2.18
C LEU A 295 20.87 11.09 2.07
N LYS A 296 21.44 11.36 0.89
CA LYS A 296 22.89 11.44 0.66
C LYS A 296 23.64 12.26 1.69
N ASN A 297 23.11 13.43 2.04
CA ASN A 297 23.76 14.34 2.99
C ASN A 297 23.34 14.11 4.44
N ASN A 298 22.35 13.26 4.69
CA ASN A 298 21.71 13.09 6.00
C ASN A 298 21.69 11.64 6.49
N ILE A 299 22.38 10.72 5.81
CA ILE A 299 22.30 9.27 6.10
C ILE A 299 22.64 8.98 7.56
N GLN A 300 23.74 9.55 8.10
CA GLN A 300 24.18 9.30 9.47
C GLN A 300 23.17 9.82 10.51
N SER A 301 22.66 11.03 10.31
CA SER A 301 21.64 11.60 11.21
C SER A 301 20.32 10.83 11.12
N PHE A 302 19.94 10.37 9.92
CA PHE A 302 18.77 9.53 9.70
C PHE A 302 18.89 8.18 10.43
N VAL A 303 20.02 7.45 10.26
CA VAL A 303 20.21 6.16 10.92
C VAL A 303 20.26 6.30 12.44
N LYS A 304 20.89 7.38 12.95
CA LYS A 304 20.85 7.69 14.39
C LYS A 304 19.40 7.93 14.87
N CYS A 305 18.61 8.70 14.14
CA CYS A 305 17.19 8.93 14.44
C CYS A 305 16.41 7.61 14.45
N MET A 306 16.64 6.74 13.47
CA MET A 306 16.04 5.41 13.40
C MET A 306 16.35 4.55 14.63
N LYS A 307 17.61 4.54 15.08
CA LYS A 307 18.05 3.85 16.29
C LYS A 307 17.29 4.33 17.54
N GLU A 308 17.12 5.64 17.70
CA GLU A 308 16.34 6.23 18.80
C GLU A 308 14.87 5.82 18.72
N ILE A 309 14.24 5.87 17.54
CA ILE A 309 12.85 5.44 17.33
C ILE A 309 12.65 3.98 17.72
N ILE A 310 13.54 3.09 17.31
CA ILE A 310 13.43 1.66 17.60
C ILE A 310 13.74 1.34 19.06
N HIS A 311 14.66 2.09 19.70
CA HIS A 311 14.92 1.96 21.14
C HIS A 311 13.66 2.27 21.98
N ASP A 312 12.89 3.27 21.56
CA ASP A 312 11.72 3.78 22.29
C ASP A 312 10.43 3.01 21.98
N LYS A 313 10.45 1.97 21.12
CA LYS A 313 9.24 1.24 20.72
C LYS A 313 8.58 0.51 21.88
N PRO A 314 7.24 0.53 22.00
CA PRO A 314 6.54 0.00 23.18
C PRO A 314 6.54 -1.53 23.25
N ASN A 315 6.63 -2.22 22.11
CA ASN A 315 6.62 -3.68 22.04
C ASN A 315 7.34 -4.20 20.79
N ARG A 316 7.57 -5.52 20.74
CA ARG A 316 8.28 -6.19 19.64
C ARG A 316 7.55 -6.15 18.30
N SER A 317 6.24 -5.95 18.30
CA SER A 317 5.42 -5.91 17.08
C SER A 317 5.54 -4.58 16.33
N CYS A 318 6.08 -3.55 16.97
CA CYS A 318 6.33 -2.25 16.38
C CYS A 318 7.67 -2.24 15.65
N TYR A 319 7.68 -1.68 14.43
CA TYR A 319 8.91 -1.56 13.63
C TYR A 319 8.80 -0.41 12.62
N VAL A 320 9.92 -0.03 12.06
CA VAL A 320 9.98 0.84 10.88
C VAL A 320 10.64 0.07 9.74
N ALA A 321 10.07 0.20 8.56
CA ALA A 321 10.65 -0.41 7.37
C ALA A 321 10.61 0.56 6.20
N SER A 322 11.35 0.30 5.12
CA SER A 322 11.38 1.17 3.96
C SER A 322 11.56 0.43 2.65
N GLN A 323 11.02 1.02 1.60
CA GLN A 323 11.23 0.61 0.21
C GLN A 323 11.89 1.75 -0.57
N GLN A 324 12.86 1.40 -1.38
CA GLN A 324 13.46 2.34 -2.33
C GLN A 324 12.50 2.59 -3.51
N LEU A 325 12.33 3.86 -3.84
CA LEU A 325 11.59 4.36 -4.99
C LEU A 325 12.54 4.86 -6.09
N GLY A 326 12.07 5.73 -6.95
CA GLY A 326 12.85 6.27 -8.07
C GLY A 326 12.72 5.43 -9.33
N GLY A 327 13.75 5.43 -10.18
CA GLY A 327 13.70 4.72 -11.45
C GLY A 327 12.51 5.13 -12.30
N LYS A 328 11.81 4.16 -12.88
CA LYS A 328 10.64 4.36 -13.76
C LYS A 328 9.52 5.20 -13.13
N ILE A 329 9.39 5.20 -11.80
CA ILE A 329 8.36 5.99 -11.09
C ILE A 329 8.49 7.49 -11.38
N LYS A 330 9.75 7.99 -11.51
CA LYS A 330 10.05 9.41 -11.75
C LYS A 330 9.71 9.88 -13.16
N GLU A 331 9.56 8.95 -14.11
CA GLU A 331 9.26 9.26 -15.52
C GLU A 331 7.77 9.56 -15.75
N TYR A 332 6.89 9.19 -14.82
CA TYR A 332 5.46 9.47 -14.92
C TYR A 332 5.14 10.91 -14.51
N ASP A 333 4.28 11.54 -15.30
CA ASP A 333 3.75 12.87 -14.98
C ASP A 333 3.01 12.84 -13.62
N PRO A 334 3.38 13.69 -12.65
CA PRO A 334 2.68 13.80 -11.38
C PRO A 334 1.17 14.07 -11.51
N LYS A 335 0.74 14.71 -12.62
CA LYS A 335 -0.67 14.97 -12.90
C LYS A 335 -1.43 13.76 -13.44
N SER A 336 -0.75 12.70 -13.86
CA SER A 336 -1.39 11.49 -14.40
C SER A 336 -2.16 10.65 -13.38
N SER A 337 -2.04 10.99 -12.08
CA SER A 337 -2.72 10.33 -10.96
C SER A 337 -2.73 11.25 -9.73
N PHE A 338 -3.49 10.89 -8.70
CA PHE A 338 -3.41 11.57 -7.39
C PHE A 338 -2.32 11.02 -6.47
N PHE A 339 -1.49 10.09 -6.94
CA PHE A 339 -0.19 9.83 -6.35
C PHE A 339 0.83 10.83 -6.93
N ILE A 340 0.94 12.01 -6.32
CA ILE A 340 1.68 13.15 -6.89
C ILE A 340 3.19 13.11 -6.59
N HIS A 341 3.63 12.32 -5.61
CA HIS A 341 5.00 12.36 -5.06
C HIS A 341 6.00 11.51 -5.87
N ARG A 342 6.01 11.66 -7.20
CA ARG A 342 6.80 10.86 -8.16
C ARG A 342 8.32 10.99 -7.98
N LYS A 343 8.78 12.10 -7.43
CA LYS A 343 10.21 12.38 -7.21
C LYS A 343 10.77 11.79 -5.93
N SER A 344 9.95 11.18 -5.08
CA SER A 344 10.41 10.53 -3.85
C SER A 344 11.37 9.38 -4.16
N THR A 345 12.41 9.24 -3.34
CA THR A 345 13.44 8.20 -3.46
C THR A 345 13.24 7.07 -2.45
N TRP A 346 12.58 7.36 -1.34
CA TRP A 346 12.29 6.41 -0.28
C TRP A 346 10.85 6.50 0.20
N LYS A 347 10.35 5.35 0.66
CA LYS A 347 9.05 5.20 1.29
C LYS A 347 9.22 4.40 2.58
N PRO A 348 9.62 5.05 3.70
CA PRO A 348 9.52 4.40 4.99
C PRO A 348 8.07 4.32 5.47
N TRP A 349 7.79 3.33 6.33
CA TRP A 349 6.53 3.24 7.05
C TRP A 349 6.77 2.81 8.48
N ILE A 350 5.97 3.35 9.38
CA ILE A 350 5.93 3.04 10.80
C ILE A 350 4.78 2.04 10.98
N TYR A 351 5.10 0.85 11.45
CA TYR A 351 4.11 -0.18 11.75
C TYR A 351 3.89 -0.25 13.25
N ALA A 352 2.70 0.13 13.68
CA ALA A 352 2.27 0.19 15.07
C ALA A 352 1.24 -0.90 15.34
N ALA A 353 1.54 -1.85 16.23
CA ALA A 353 0.66 -2.99 16.50
C ALA A 353 0.49 -3.24 18.01
N TRP A 354 -0.73 -3.66 18.39
CA TRP A 354 -1.11 -3.95 19.77
C TRP A 354 -2.04 -5.15 19.86
N LYS A 355 -2.18 -5.72 21.03
CA LYS A 355 -3.11 -6.83 21.30
C LYS A 355 -4.55 -6.34 21.25
N LYS A 356 -5.43 -7.16 20.68
CA LYS A 356 -6.87 -6.90 20.64
C LYS A 356 -7.41 -6.65 22.05
N ASN A 357 -8.21 -5.58 22.20
CA ASN A 357 -8.82 -5.12 23.45
C ASN A 357 -7.85 -4.58 24.51
N ASP A 358 -6.56 -4.44 24.22
CA ASP A 358 -5.63 -3.76 25.11
C ASP A 358 -5.57 -2.25 24.79
N THR A 359 -6.41 -1.47 25.47
CA THR A 359 -6.52 -0.02 25.26
C THR A 359 -5.28 0.74 25.71
N LYS A 360 -4.57 0.26 26.74
CA LYS A 360 -3.34 0.91 27.23
C LYS A 360 -2.20 0.68 26.26
N GLU A 361 -2.03 -0.55 25.78
CA GLU A 361 -1.02 -0.84 24.76
C GLU A 361 -1.31 -0.07 23.48
N ARG A 362 -2.59 0.01 23.05
CA ARG A 362 -3.01 0.82 21.89
C ARG A 362 -2.58 2.28 22.03
N GLU A 363 -2.87 2.91 23.17
CA GLU A 363 -2.52 4.30 23.41
C GLU A 363 -1.01 4.53 23.35
N SER A 364 -0.22 3.70 24.04
CA SER A 364 1.24 3.75 24.02
C SER A 364 1.82 3.58 22.62
N VAL A 365 1.28 2.62 21.86
CA VAL A 365 1.74 2.32 20.49
C VAL A 365 1.40 3.44 19.51
N LEU A 366 0.21 4.03 19.60
CA LEU A 366 -0.17 5.16 18.75
C LEU A 366 0.65 6.42 19.08
N ASN A 367 0.93 6.69 20.34
CA ASN A 367 1.80 7.80 20.74
C ASN A 367 3.20 7.62 20.16
N TRP A 368 3.80 6.43 20.29
CA TRP A 368 5.07 6.11 19.67
C TRP A 368 5.05 6.31 18.14
N MET A 369 3.97 5.90 17.49
CA MET A 369 3.81 6.07 16.03
C MET A 369 3.84 7.55 15.63
N TYR A 370 3.14 8.42 16.37
CA TYR A 370 3.12 9.85 16.11
C TYR A 370 4.46 10.52 16.41
N GLU A 371 5.10 10.20 17.53
CA GLU A 371 6.43 10.73 17.87
C GLU A 371 7.48 10.30 16.85
N SER A 372 7.41 9.07 16.38
CA SER A 372 8.27 8.55 15.31
C SER A 372 8.03 9.27 13.99
N TRP A 373 6.78 9.55 13.65
CA TRP A 373 6.44 10.33 12.46
C TRP A 373 6.99 11.75 12.56
N GLU A 374 6.81 12.44 13.68
CA GLU A 374 7.38 13.79 13.90
C GLU A 374 8.91 13.81 13.72
N LYS A 375 9.62 12.83 14.29
CA LYS A 375 11.07 12.68 14.11
C LYS A 375 11.46 12.45 12.65
N LEU A 376 10.66 11.71 11.89
CA LEU A 376 10.95 11.34 10.49
C LEU A 376 10.52 12.39 9.46
N LYS A 377 9.62 13.32 9.79
CA LYS A 377 9.13 14.37 8.87
C LYS A 377 10.24 15.21 8.24
N ILE A 378 11.35 15.45 8.94
CA ILE A 378 12.49 16.22 8.41
C ILE A 378 13.17 15.53 7.22
N TYR A 379 13.11 14.20 7.15
CA TYR A 379 13.65 13.39 6.06
C TYR A 379 12.58 13.05 5.02
N PHE A 380 11.33 12.85 5.44
CA PHE A 380 10.22 12.37 4.64
C PHE A 380 8.96 13.22 4.87
N PRO A 381 8.92 14.43 4.28
CA PRO A 381 7.86 15.42 4.59
C PRO A 381 6.52 15.14 3.90
N LYS A 382 6.34 14.02 3.23
CA LYS A 382 5.15 13.68 2.45
C LYS A 382 4.61 12.33 2.87
N ILE A 383 3.32 12.07 2.59
CA ILE A 383 2.62 10.84 2.96
C ILE A 383 2.23 10.03 1.71
N HIS A 384 2.34 8.72 1.82
CA HIS A 384 1.63 7.76 0.98
C HIS A 384 0.41 7.27 1.75
N LEU A 385 -0.77 7.69 1.35
CA LEU A 385 -2.02 7.32 2.02
C LEU A 385 -2.40 5.86 1.70
N ALA A 386 -1.60 4.91 2.24
CA ALA A 386 -1.84 3.48 2.09
C ALA A 386 -3.01 3.00 2.96
N GLN A 387 -3.29 3.71 4.05
CA GLN A 387 -4.43 3.54 4.95
C GLN A 387 -5.14 4.87 5.15
N ILE A 388 -6.42 4.82 5.50
CA ILE A 388 -7.23 6.01 5.82
C ILE A 388 -7.48 5.98 7.32
N HIS A 389 -7.03 7.02 8.01
CA HIS A 389 -7.11 7.13 9.47
C HIS A 389 -8.14 8.16 9.94
N ASN A 390 -9.30 8.23 9.29
CA ASN A 390 -10.36 9.18 9.62
C ASN A 390 -10.94 9.06 11.06
N HIS A 391 -10.42 8.14 11.83
CA HIS A 391 -10.68 7.95 13.26
C HIS A 391 -9.51 8.42 14.16
N LEU A 392 -8.43 8.91 13.56
CA LEU A 392 -7.25 9.45 14.25
C LEU A 392 -7.15 10.96 14.01
N ASN A 393 -6.56 11.66 14.96
CA ASN A 393 -6.42 13.12 14.89
C ASN A 393 -5.48 13.60 13.78
N SER A 394 -4.61 12.72 13.28
CA SER A 394 -3.67 13.01 12.19
C SER A 394 -4.28 12.97 10.79
N HIS A 395 -5.52 12.54 10.63
CA HIS A 395 -6.12 12.28 9.32
C HIS A 395 -6.06 13.48 8.36
N GLU A 396 -6.45 14.65 8.81
CA GLU A 396 -6.44 15.87 7.97
C GLU A 396 -5.03 16.22 7.48
N GLU A 397 -4.02 16.07 8.36
CA GLU A 397 -2.63 16.30 8.00
C GLU A 397 -2.11 15.25 7.04
N GLU A 398 -2.44 13.98 7.24
CA GLU A 398 -2.08 12.89 6.31
C GLU A 398 -2.68 13.12 4.92
N VAL A 399 -3.93 13.52 4.83
CA VAL A 399 -4.61 13.87 3.57
C VAL A 399 -3.93 15.06 2.90
N TYR A 400 -3.64 16.13 3.66
CA TYR A 400 -2.94 17.30 3.13
C TYR A 400 -1.55 16.93 2.58
N LEU A 401 -0.74 16.18 3.33
CA LEU A 401 0.61 15.78 2.92
C LEU A 401 0.60 14.76 1.76
N SER A 402 -0.49 14.00 1.59
CA SER A 402 -0.64 13.02 0.49
C SER A 402 -0.98 13.69 -0.83
N PHE A 403 -1.89 14.64 -0.84
CA PHE A 403 -2.44 15.23 -2.06
C PHE A 403 -1.91 16.65 -2.36
N GLY A 404 -1.30 17.33 -1.36
CA GLY A 404 -0.62 18.60 -1.52
C GLY A 404 -1.44 19.63 -2.31
N GLU A 405 -0.82 20.18 -3.35
CA GLU A 405 -1.45 21.20 -4.22
C GLU A 405 -2.71 20.70 -4.96
N ARG A 406 -2.86 19.37 -5.17
CA ARG A 406 -4.05 18.79 -5.80
C ARG A 406 -5.21 18.52 -4.84
N LEU A 407 -5.08 18.82 -3.54
CA LEU A 407 -6.15 18.56 -2.57
C LEU A 407 -7.43 19.34 -2.88
N GLY A 408 -7.30 20.61 -3.35
CA GLY A 408 -8.45 21.42 -3.77
C GLY A 408 -9.20 20.81 -4.95
N GLU A 409 -8.46 20.30 -5.95
CA GLU A 409 -9.02 19.58 -7.09
C GLU A 409 -9.71 18.27 -6.65
N LEU A 410 -9.10 17.52 -5.71
CA LEU A 410 -9.69 16.31 -5.16
C LEU A 410 -11.00 16.59 -4.39
N LYS A 411 -11.07 17.66 -3.62
CA LYS A 411 -12.31 18.07 -2.92
C LYS A 411 -13.43 18.38 -3.92
N THR A 412 -13.12 19.07 -5.01
CA THR A 412 -14.08 19.33 -6.09
C THR A 412 -14.53 18.03 -6.76
N LEU A 413 -13.60 17.13 -7.06
CA LEU A 413 -13.91 15.83 -7.65
C LEU A 413 -14.73 14.95 -6.70
N LYS A 414 -14.44 14.97 -5.40
CA LYS A 414 -15.24 14.29 -4.36
C LYS A 414 -16.68 14.77 -4.37
N ASN A 415 -16.92 16.07 -4.44
CA ASN A 415 -18.29 16.62 -4.50
C ASN A 415 -19.05 16.18 -5.77
N ILE A 416 -18.37 15.96 -6.88
CA ILE A 416 -18.97 15.44 -8.12
C ILE A 416 -19.26 13.94 -8.01
N CYS A 417 -18.31 13.19 -7.48
CA CYS A 417 -18.39 11.72 -7.42
C CYS A 417 -19.25 11.22 -6.25
N ASP A 418 -19.27 11.93 -5.14
CA ASP A 418 -19.92 11.51 -3.88
C ASP A 418 -20.56 12.71 -3.14
N PRO A 419 -21.55 13.38 -3.75
CA PRO A 419 -22.18 14.58 -3.20
C PRO A 419 -22.89 14.33 -1.87
N GLU A 420 -23.34 13.11 -1.62
CA GLU A 420 -24.04 12.71 -0.39
C GLU A 420 -23.10 12.16 0.69
N SER A 421 -21.77 12.21 0.46
CA SER A 421 -20.76 11.75 1.42
C SER A 421 -20.95 10.31 1.92
N ILE A 422 -21.31 9.41 1.00
CA ILE A 422 -21.49 7.97 1.29
C ILE A 422 -20.15 7.26 1.51
N LEU A 423 -19.09 7.71 0.85
CA LEU A 423 -17.75 7.16 0.96
C LEU A 423 -16.93 7.89 2.06
N PRO A 424 -15.81 7.33 2.50
CA PRO A 424 -14.97 7.95 3.53
C PRO A 424 -14.71 9.44 3.28
N PRO A 425 -14.70 10.28 4.32
CA PRO A 425 -14.37 11.71 4.21
C PRO A 425 -12.89 11.91 3.80
N LEU A 426 -12.62 13.09 3.19
CA LEU A 426 -11.27 13.60 2.95
C LEU A 426 -10.77 14.34 4.17
#